data_ada6ab1565fcba6e41aab0a4cb687222
#
_entry.id   ada6ab1565fcba6e41aab0a4cb687222
#
_cell.length_a   1.000
_cell.length_b   1.000
_cell.length_c   1.000
_cell.angle_alpha   90.00
_cell.angle_beta   90.00
_cell.angle_gamma   90.00
#
_symmetry.space_group_name_H-M   'P 1'
#
loop_
_entity.id
_entity.type
_entity.pdbx_description
1 polymer ?
#
loop_
_entity_poly.entity_id
_entity_poly.type
_entity_poly.pdbx_seq_one_letter_code
_entity_poly.pdbx_strand_id
1 'polypeptide(L)'
;MVALEGALTAQQTSDKEALEAALDAYERLASVDERLAALDTRVEQAPELLTRLQRELSEAEEASQQLSVAGLSDRPLDELETLQTEAVVELQQLQSQLAEVNSQLLAAQTLPERAQQSIAETLQRVESLRRQHDEREALLADRQLSALSDARLIQLRLERALADREVSFYQRELSANSRLRELAQERRDVLMLQIDYQEQQLSMLQGVIDQQRRLASEQAIADAARDNPLIAAGHPVVVQAQQANQTLSLELLRATDRANSIVRENIEAQRQLEHVRQLQRSLNEQIDAIRGSQLLSRILREQRQS
;
A
#
# COMPACT_ATOMS: atom_id res chain seq x y z
N MET A 1 55.39 2.69 -34.99
CA MET A 1 54.10 2.14 -35.48
C MET A 1 53.32 1.51 -34.34
N VAL A 2 53.80 0.53 -33.60
CA VAL A 2 53.10 -0.15 -32.51
C VAL A 2 52.57 0.80 -31.41
N ALA A 3 53.29 1.84 -31.03
CA ALA A 3 52.86 2.83 -30.04
C ALA A 3 51.73 3.76 -30.56
N LEU A 4 51.69 4.03 -31.84
CA LEU A 4 50.63 4.82 -32.48
C LEU A 4 49.33 4.00 -32.65
N GLU A 5 49.45 2.73 -33.01
CA GLU A 5 48.31 1.81 -33.10
C GLU A 5 47.71 1.57 -31.73
N GLY A 6 48.53 1.41 -30.68
CA GLY A 6 48.08 1.29 -29.31
C GLY A 6 47.36 2.53 -28.78
N ALA A 7 47.84 3.74 -29.16
CA ALA A 7 47.18 4.98 -28.76
C ALA A 7 45.82 5.19 -29.49
N LEU A 8 45.74 4.83 -30.79
CA LEU A 8 44.51 4.90 -31.57
C LEU A 8 43.41 3.94 -31.06
N THR A 9 43.80 2.71 -30.74
CA THR A 9 42.86 1.71 -30.16
C THR A 9 42.39 2.13 -28.77
N ALA A 10 43.26 2.68 -27.92
CA ALA A 10 42.90 3.20 -26.62
C ALA A 10 41.91 4.38 -26.73
N GLN A 11 42.10 5.29 -27.69
CA GLN A 11 41.20 6.40 -27.90
C GLN A 11 39.85 5.95 -28.44
N GLN A 12 39.81 5.02 -29.39
CA GLN A 12 38.56 4.44 -29.89
C GLN A 12 37.76 3.73 -28.78
N THR A 13 38.45 3.03 -27.86
CA THR A 13 37.81 2.39 -26.72
C THR A 13 37.22 3.42 -25.75
N SER A 14 37.96 4.47 -25.43
CA SER A 14 37.52 5.57 -24.57
C SER A 14 36.33 6.33 -25.16
N ASP A 15 36.33 6.59 -26.47
CA ASP A 15 35.22 7.25 -27.14
C ASP A 15 33.96 6.39 -27.17
N LYS A 16 34.13 5.08 -27.33
CA LYS A 16 33.02 4.11 -27.24
C LYS A 16 32.39 4.09 -25.84
N GLU A 17 33.21 3.99 -24.78
CA GLU A 17 32.76 4.03 -23.39
C GLU A 17 32.03 5.35 -23.06
N ALA A 18 32.53 6.47 -23.56
CA ALA A 18 31.91 7.77 -23.37
C ALA A 18 30.54 7.87 -24.08
N LEU A 19 30.38 7.28 -25.26
CA LEU A 19 29.11 7.25 -25.97
C LEU A 19 28.09 6.30 -25.30
N GLU A 20 28.55 5.16 -24.79
CA GLU A 20 27.69 4.24 -23.99
C GLU A 20 27.19 4.92 -22.72
N ALA A 21 28.05 5.61 -21.99
CA ALA A 21 27.65 6.38 -20.80
C ALA A 21 26.72 7.57 -21.16
N ALA A 22 26.91 8.20 -22.31
CA ALA A 22 26.03 9.24 -22.82
C ALA A 22 24.62 8.68 -23.11
N LEU A 23 24.54 7.48 -23.69
CA LEU A 23 23.27 6.80 -23.96
C LEU A 23 22.54 6.44 -22.65
N ASP A 24 23.24 5.86 -21.68
CA ASP A 24 22.68 5.58 -20.34
C ASP A 24 22.14 6.85 -19.68
N ALA A 25 22.91 7.94 -19.73
CA ALA A 25 22.47 9.23 -19.18
C ALA A 25 21.21 9.78 -19.89
N TYR A 26 21.10 9.58 -21.20
CA TYR A 26 19.91 9.96 -21.96
C TYR A 26 18.67 9.14 -21.59
N GLU A 27 18.82 7.81 -21.46
CA GLU A 27 17.73 6.92 -21.05
C GLU A 27 17.25 7.26 -19.64
N ARG A 28 18.17 7.51 -18.72
CA ARG A 28 17.84 7.95 -17.36
C ARG A 28 17.18 9.32 -17.34
N LEU A 29 17.61 10.25 -18.18
CA LEU A 29 16.96 11.56 -18.32
C LEU A 29 15.49 11.40 -18.73
N ALA A 30 15.21 10.55 -19.73
CA ALA A 30 13.85 10.26 -20.16
C ALA A 30 13.00 9.67 -19.01
N SER A 31 13.57 8.74 -18.23
CA SER A 31 12.88 8.18 -17.04
C SER A 31 12.59 9.24 -15.97
N VAL A 32 13.49 10.18 -15.74
CA VAL A 32 13.25 11.30 -14.79
C VAL A 32 12.15 12.22 -15.30
N ASP A 33 12.10 12.50 -16.60
CA ASP A 33 11.03 13.29 -17.22
C ASP A 33 9.66 12.62 -17.09
N GLU A 34 9.57 11.32 -17.32
CA GLU A 34 8.34 10.55 -17.11
C GLU A 34 7.88 10.60 -15.65
N ARG A 35 8.80 10.43 -14.70
CA ARG A 35 8.49 10.52 -13.26
C ARG A 35 8.02 11.91 -12.87
N LEU A 36 8.62 12.96 -13.42
CA LEU A 36 8.22 14.34 -13.17
C LEU A 36 6.80 14.59 -13.71
N ALA A 37 6.51 14.16 -14.93
CA ALA A 37 5.18 14.29 -15.54
C ALA A 37 4.12 13.51 -14.75
N ALA A 38 4.44 12.30 -14.29
CA ALA A 38 3.54 11.51 -13.43
C ALA A 38 3.27 12.21 -12.08
N LEU A 39 4.28 12.82 -11.47
CA LEU A 39 4.14 13.60 -10.26
C LEU A 39 3.25 14.83 -10.46
N ASP A 40 3.46 15.58 -11.54
CA ASP A 40 2.66 16.75 -11.89
C ASP A 40 1.19 16.36 -12.10
N THR A 41 0.91 15.29 -12.84
CA THR A 41 -0.44 14.77 -13.03
C THR A 41 -1.11 14.42 -11.69
N ARG A 42 -0.39 13.76 -10.77
CA ARG A 42 -0.92 13.43 -9.43
C ARG A 42 -1.22 14.69 -8.61
N VAL A 43 -0.38 15.71 -8.70
CA VAL A 43 -0.58 16.98 -7.99
C VAL A 43 -1.77 17.77 -8.56
N GLU A 44 -1.95 17.75 -9.87
CA GLU A 44 -3.08 18.39 -10.55
C GLU A 44 -4.42 17.71 -10.22
N GLN A 45 -4.43 16.40 -10.12
CA GLN A 45 -5.63 15.61 -9.77
C GLN A 45 -5.96 15.65 -8.27
N ALA A 46 -4.99 16.00 -7.41
CA ALA A 46 -5.18 15.95 -5.96
C ALA A 46 -6.39 16.75 -5.44
N PRO A 47 -6.72 17.97 -5.92
CA PRO A 47 -7.90 18.71 -5.45
C PRO A 47 -9.24 18.02 -5.76
N GLU A 48 -9.35 17.41 -6.94
CA GLU A 48 -10.56 16.66 -7.33
C GLU A 48 -10.72 15.41 -6.49
N LEU A 49 -9.60 14.70 -6.27
CA LEU A 49 -9.57 13.50 -5.42
C LEU A 49 -9.90 13.84 -3.96
N LEU A 50 -9.38 14.94 -3.41
CA LEU A 50 -9.74 15.41 -2.07
C LEU A 50 -11.23 15.68 -1.94
N THR A 51 -11.82 16.40 -2.91
CA THR A 51 -13.26 16.68 -2.92
C THR A 51 -14.09 15.40 -2.99
N ARG A 52 -13.63 14.43 -3.77
CA ARG A 52 -14.27 13.11 -3.87
C ARG A 52 -14.18 12.34 -2.56
N LEU A 53 -13.01 12.28 -1.94
CA LEU A 53 -12.80 11.60 -0.66
C LEU A 53 -13.64 12.23 0.47
N GLN A 54 -13.75 13.55 0.52
CA GLN A 54 -14.60 14.24 1.49
C GLN A 54 -16.09 13.89 1.32
N ARG A 55 -16.53 13.68 0.07
CA ARG A 55 -17.89 13.19 -0.19
C ARG A 55 -18.05 11.74 0.26
N GLU A 56 -17.11 10.88 -0.11
CA GLU A 56 -17.09 9.47 0.33
C GLU A 56 -17.07 9.34 1.86
N LEU A 57 -16.38 10.25 2.55
CA LEU A 57 -16.35 10.33 4.01
C LEU A 57 -17.75 10.62 4.57
N SER A 58 -18.42 11.66 4.06
CA SER A 58 -19.79 12.00 4.49
C SER A 58 -20.79 10.89 4.18
N GLU A 59 -20.69 10.26 3.02
CA GLU A 59 -21.55 9.13 2.64
C GLU A 59 -21.31 7.91 3.55
N ALA A 60 -20.07 7.62 3.94
CA ALA A 60 -19.74 6.55 4.87
C ALA A 60 -20.24 6.84 6.30
N GLU A 61 -20.16 8.10 6.76
CA GLU A 61 -20.71 8.52 8.04
C GLU A 61 -22.25 8.37 8.07
N GLU A 62 -22.95 8.79 7.03
CA GLU A 62 -24.39 8.63 6.91
C GLU A 62 -24.79 7.16 6.85
N ALA A 63 -24.09 6.34 6.08
CA ALA A 63 -24.34 4.91 5.98
C ALA A 63 -24.15 4.20 7.33
N SER A 64 -23.10 4.57 8.07
CA SER A 64 -22.86 4.03 9.42
C SER A 64 -24.00 4.35 10.39
N GLN A 65 -24.57 5.55 10.32
CA GLN A 65 -25.72 5.96 11.16
C GLN A 65 -27.04 5.26 10.78
N GLN A 66 -27.20 4.81 9.53
CA GLN A 66 -28.41 4.18 9.01
C GLN A 66 -28.39 2.65 9.08
N LEU A 67 -27.34 2.05 9.62
CA LEU A 67 -27.25 0.59 9.78
C LEU A 67 -28.44 0.05 10.58
N SER A 68 -29.22 -0.84 9.98
CA SER A 68 -30.40 -1.45 10.58
C SER A 68 -30.48 -2.96 10.35
N VAL A 69 -30.85 -3.67 11.39
CA VAL A 69 -31.08 -5.13 11.37
C VAL A 69 -32.39 -5.50 10.66
N ALA A 70 -33.34 -4.55 10.53
CA ALA A 70 -34.72 -4.82 10.08
C ALA A 70 -34.79 -5.47 8.67
N GLY A 71 -33.89 -5.15 7.75
CA GLY A 71 -33.86 -5.76 6.42
C GLY A 71 -33.09 -7.09 6.32
N LEU A 72 -32.39 -7.48 7.37
CA LEU A 72 -31.59 -8.72 7.41
C LEU A 72 -32.38 -9.88 7.97
N SER A 73 -33.31 -9.62 8.90
CA SER A 73 -34.07 -10.67 9.60
C SER A 73 -35.00 -11.48 8.69
N ASP A 74 -35.41 -10.90 7.58
CA ASP A 74 -36.34 -11.53 6.62
C ASP A 74 -35.63 -12.30 5.50
N ARG A 75 -34.29 -12.25 5.46
CA ARG A 75 -33.51 -12.95 4.42
C ARG A 75 -33.27 -14.42 4.79
N PRO A 76 -33.20 -15.32 3.81
CA PRO A 76 -32.87 -16.72 4.04
C PRO A 76 -31.42 -16.87 4.53
N LEU A 77 -31.16 -17.93 5.29
CA LEU A 77 -29.88 -18.17 5.96
C LEU A 77 -28.70 -18.24 4.98
N ASP A 78 -28.87 -18.86 3.83
CA ASP A 78 -27.87 -19.00 2.77
C ASP A 78 -27.45 -17.65 2.16
N GLU A 79 -28.40 -16.74 2.00
CA GLU A 79 -28.09 -15.37 1.58
C GLU A 79 -27.30 -14.60 2.65
N LEU A 80 -27.65 -14.76 3.92
CA LEU A 80 -26.94 -14.12 5.03
C LEU A 80 -25.50 -14.63 5.16
N GLU A 81 -25.28 -15.93 4.98
CA GLU A 81 -23.95 -16.54 4.98
C GLU A 81 -23.10 -16.07 3.78
N THR A 82 -23.74 -15.88 2.63
CA THR A 82 -23.07 -15.32 1.45
C THR A 82 -22.64 -13.86 1.73
N LEU A 83 -23.56 -13.02 2.21
CA LEU A 83 -23.26 -11.63 2.59
C LEU A 83 -22.18 -11.53 3.67
N GLN A 84 -22.17 -12.46 4.63
CA GLN A 84 -21.10 -12.53 5.64
C GLN A 84 -19.74 -12.79 4.99
N THR A 85 -19.68 -13.73 4.05
CA THR A 85 -18.44 -14.08 3.35
C THR A 85 -17.94 -12.91 2.50
N GLU A 86 -18.84 -12.24 1.79
CA GLU A 86 -18.53 -11.03 1.00
C GLU A 86 -18.00 -9.90 1.88
N ALA A 87 -18.66 -9.63 3.02
CA ALA A 87 -18.24 -8.62 3.96
C ALA A 87 -16.84 -8.89 4.55
N VAL A 88 -16.49 -10.16 4.82
CA VAL A 88 -15.14 -10.54 5.27
C VAL A 88 -14.10 -10.26 4.21
N VAL A 89 -14.38 -10.60 2.95
CA VAL A 89 -13.45 -10.34 1.83
C VAL A 89 -13.24 -8.84 1.63
N GLU A 90 -14.31 -8.06 1.67
CA GLU A 90 -14.25 -6.61 1.55
C GLU A 90 -13.46 -5.97 2.71
N LEU A 91 -13.69 -6.42 3.94
CA LEU A 91 -12.95 -5.96 5.11
C LEU A 91 -11.44 -6.21 4.95
N GLN A 92 -11.04 -7.40 4.48
CA GLN A 92 -9.62 -7.71 4.22
C GLN A 92 -9.02 -6.80 3.14
N GLN A 93 -9.79 -6.50 2.10
CA GLN A 93 -9.35 -5.60 1.04
C GLN A 93 -9.16 -4.16 1.55
N LEU A 94 -10.09 -3.63 2.34
CA LEU A 94 -9.99 -2.31 2.96
C LEU A 94 -8.79 -2.22 3.92
N GLN A 95 -8.57 -3.23 4.73
CA GLN A 95 -7.40 -3.31 5.63
C GLN A 95 -6.08 -3.32 4.85
N SER A 96 -6.02 -4.04 3.72
CA SER A 96 -4.84 -4.02 2.84
C SER A 96 -4.58 -2.63 2.23
N GLN A 97 -5.64 -1.94 1.80
CA GLN A 97 -5.54 -0.57 1.30
C GLN A 97 -5.10 0.41 2.38
N LEU A 98 -5.61 0.26 3.61
CA LEU A 98 -5.20 1.07 4.75
C LEU A 98 -3.70 0.90 5.07
N ALA A 99 -3.20 -0.34 5.01
CA ALA A 99 -1.77 -0.62 5.20
C ALA A 99 -0.91 0.07 4.14
N GLU A 100 -1.33 0.07 2.87
CA GLU A 100 -0.65 0.76 1.78
C GLU A 100 -0.63 2.29 1.99
N VAL A 101 -1.77 2.89 2.36
CA VAL A 101 -1.86 4.33 2.63
C VAL A 101 -1.00 4.73 3.83
N ASN A 102 -0.96 3.93 4.88
CA ASN A 102 -0.08 4.18 6.04
C ASN A 102 1.40 4.14 5.64
N SER A 103 1.80 3.21 4.77
CA SER A 103 3.15 3.16 4.19
C SER A 103 3.48 4.44 3.40
N GLN A 104 2.53 4.92 2.57
CA GLN A 104 2.69 6.17 1.83
C GLN A 104 2.83 7.39 2.75
N LEU A 105 2.05 7.46 3.83
CA LEU A 105 2.15 8.53 4.82
C LEU A 105 3.51 8.55 5.52
N LEU A 106 4.03 7.40 5.88
CA LEU A 106 5.34 7.29 6.51
C LEU A 106 6.46 7.67 5.53
N ALA A 107 6.38 7.22 4.28
CA ALA A 107 7.29 7.64 3.23
C ALA A 107 7.27 9.17 3.02
N ALA A 108 6.08 9.78 3.05
CA ALA A 108 5.91 11.23 2.94
C ALA A 108 6.49 12.01 4.14
N GLN A 109 6.56 11.42 5.33
CA GLN A 109 7.19 12.04 6.50
C GLN A 109 8.72 12.15 6.35
N THR A 110 9.36 11.14 5.78
CA THR A 110 10.83 11.10 5.60
C THR A 110 11.29 11.75 4.29
N LEU A 111 10.36 11.99 3.36
CA LEU A 111 10.65 12.56 2.04
C LEU A 111 11.37 13.92 2.10
N PRO A 112 11.00 14.90 2.96
CA PRO A 112 11.68 16.20 2.99
C PRO A 112 13.18 16.11 3.25
N GLU A 113 13.58 15.29 4.22
CA GLU A 113 15.00 15.10 4.57
C GLU A 113 15.76 14.43 3.42
N ARG A 114 15.17 13.35 2.85
CA ARG A 114 15.76 12.65 1.70
C ARG A 114 15.88 13.53 0.46
N ALA A 115 14.81 14.28 0.15
CA ALA A 115 14.82 15.17 -1.01
C ALA A 115 15.86 16.30 -0.85
N GLN A 116 15.96 16.93 0.33
CA GLN A 116 16.97 17.95 0.59
C GLN A 116 18.39 17.42 0.45
N GLN A 117 18.64 16.22 0.99
CA GLN A 117 19.94 15.57 0.83
C GLN A 117 20.24 15.26 -0.64
N SER A 118 19.27 14.65 -1.37
CA SER A 118 19.45 14.35 -2.79
C SER A 118 19.67 15.61 -3.63
N ILE A 119 19.00 16.72 -3.30
CA ILE A 119 19.25 18.03 -3.95
C ILE A 119 20.68 18.48 -3.70
N ALA A 120 21.17 18.42 -2.47
CA ALA A 120 22.51 18.88 -2.12
C ALA A 120 23.60 18.05 -2.83
N GLU A 121 23.47 16.72 -2.81
CA GLU A 121 24.40 15.79 -3.49
C GLU A 121 24.37 16.00 -5.01
N THR A 122 23.18 16.17 -5.60
CA THR A 122 23.04 16.37 -7.04
C THR A 122 23.56 17.72 -7.48
N LEU A 123 23.39 18.80 -6.70
CA LEU A 123 23.97 20.10 -6.99
C LEU A 123 25.51 20.07 -6.96
N GLN A 124 26.13 19.34 -6.03
CA GLN A 124 27.58 19.13 -6.03
C GLN A 124 28.03 18.38 -7.30
N ARG A 125 27.25 17.42 -7.75
CA ARG A 125 27.50 16.69 -9.00
C ARG A 125 27.38 17.60 -10.22
N VAL A 126 26.37 18.47 -10.29
CA VAL A 126 26.20 19.48 -11.35
C VAL A 126 27.44 20.38 -11.44
N GLU A 127 27.91 20.90 -10.30
CA GLU A 127 29.11 21.76 -10.26
C GLU A 127 30.38 20.99 -10.70
N SER A 128 30.54 19.75 -10.31
CA SER A 128 31.65 18.91 -10.75
C SER A 128 31.61 18.67 -12.26
N LEU A 129 30.45 18.30 -12.79
CA LEU A 129 30.26 18.05 -14.23
C LEU A 129 30.45 19.35 -15.05
N ARG A 130 30.02 20.49 -14.53
CA ARG A 130 30.26 21.79 -15.16
C ARG A 130 31.75 22.10 -15.31
N ARG A 131 32.53 21.92 -14.25
CA ARG A 131 33.98 22.12 -14.26
C ARG A 131 34.65 21.19 -15.29
N GLN A 132 34.33 19.92 -15.27
CA GLN A 132 34.87 18.93 -16.22
C GLN A 132 34.49 19.29 -17.68
N HIS A 133 33.27 19.77 -17.91
CA HIS A 133 32.80 20.22 -19.20
C HIS A 133 33.62 21.43 -19.70
N ASP A 134 33.75 22.46 -18.84
CA ASP A 134 34.45 23.70 -19.18
C ASP A 134 35.95 23.44 -19.44
N GLU A 135 36.58 22.59 -18.63
CA GLU A 135 37.96 22.13 -18.83
C GLU A 135 38.14 21.39 -20.18
N ARG A 136 37.20 20.48 -20.50
CA ARG A 136 37.24 19.74 -21.77
C ARG A 136 37.02 20.67 -22.98
N GLU A 137 36.09 21.59 -22.89
CA GLU A 137 35.81 22.58 -23.95
C GLU A 137 37.04 23.49 -24.20
N ALA A 138 37.70 23.94 -23.14
CA ALA A 138 38.94 24.75 -23.26
C ALA A 138 40.08 23.97 -23.94
N LEU A 139 40.26 22.68 -23.58
CA LEU A 139 41.23 21.80 -24.20
C LEU A 139 40.98 21.57 -25.70
N LEU A 140 39.72 21.46 -26.10
CA LEU A 140 39.33 21.29 -27.50
C LEU A 140 39.56 22.59 -28.29
N ALA A 141 39.23 23.73 -27.70
CA ALA A 141 39.48 25.05 -28.31
C ALA A 141 40.98 25.32 -28.55
N ASP A 142 41.83 24.99 -27.57
CA ASP A 142 43.30 25.11 -27.69
C ASP A 142 43.87 24.24 -28.84
N ARG A 143 43.26 23.07 -29.05
CA ARG A 143 43.65 22.16 -30.14
C ARG A 143 42.95 22.41 -31.49
N GLN A 144 42.10 23.39 -31.59
CA GLN A 144 41.24 23.68 -32.76
C GLN A 144 40.39 22.46 -33.21
N LEU A 145 39.98 21.61 -32.24
CA LEU A 145 39.15 20.46 -32.51
C LEU A 145 37.64 20.82 -32.37
N SER A 146 36.81 20.10 -33.13
CA SER A 146 35.37 20.33 -33.07
C SER A 146 34.77 19.78 -31.76
N ALA A 147 34.16 20.64 -30.96
CA ALA A 147 33.45 20.27 -29.74
C ALA A 147 32.19 19.42 -30.03
N LEU A 148 31.63 19.48 -31.24
CA LEU A 148 30.41 18.75 -31.60
C LEU A 148 30.63 17.26 -31.83
N SER A 149 31.85 16.83 -32.09
CA SER A 149 32.21 15.43 -32.36
C SER A 149 32.98 14.76 -31.22
N ASP A 150 33.19 15.44 -30.09
CA ASP A 150 33.89 14.90 -28.94
C ASP A 150 32.92 14.07 -28.07
N ALA A 151 33.13 12.75 -28.05
CA ALA A 151 32.28 11.81 -27.31
C ALA A 151 32.19 12.12 -25.80
N ARG A 152 33.33 12.52 -25.19
CA ARG A 152 33.39 12.88 -23.79
C ARG A 152 32.61 14.15 -23.47
N LEU A 153 32.65 15.13 -24.35
CA LEU A 153 31.89 16.37 -24.17
C LEU A 153 30.37 16.10 -24.27
N ILE A 154 29.96 15.24 -25.20
CA ILE A 154 28.57 14.80 -25.33
C ILE A 154 28.12 14.11 -24.06
N GLN A 155 28.91 13.17 -23.52
CA GLN A 155 28.64 12.49 -22.24
C GLN A 155 28.45 13.50 -21.10
N LEU A 156 29.40 14.41 -20.91
CA LEU A 156 29.34 15.41 -19.83
C LEU A 156 28.12 16.32 -19.91
N ARG A 157 27.71 16.68 -21.13
CA ARG A 157 26.50 17.48 -21.37
C ARG A 157 25.22 16.70 -20.96
N LEU A 158 25.13 15.44 -21.35
CA LEU A 158 23.97 14.61 -21.01
C LEU A 158 23.91 14.27 -19.51
N GLU A 159 25.06 13.94 -18.90
CA GLU A 159 25.14 13.70 -17.45
C GLU A 159 24.77 14.95 -16.64
N ARG A 160 25.19 16.14 -17.11
CA ARG A 160 24.80 17.41 -16.49
C ARG A 160 23.31 17.67 -16.66
N ALA A 161 22.76 17.50 -17.87
CA ALA A 161 21.33 17.66 -18.12
C ALA A 161 20.49 16.71 -17.24
N LEU A 162 20.93 15.47 -17.09
CA LEU A 162 20.33 14.50 -16.16
C LEU A 162 20.35 15.02 -14.72
N ALA A 163 21.51 15.47 -14.23
CA ALA A 163 21.64 15.97 -12.86
C ALA A 163 20.79 17.23 -12.61
N ASP A 164 20.76 18.18 -13.56
CA ASP A 164 19.88 19.36 -13.49
C ASP A 164 18.40 18.97 -13.44
N ARG A 165 18.02 17.91 -14.17
CA ARG A 165 16.64 17.40 -14.17
C ARG A 165 16.30 16.66 -12.90
N GLU A 166 17.22 15.87 -12.34
CA GLU A 166 17.10 15.23 -11.02
C GLU A 166 16.86 16.28 -9.91
N VAL A 167 17.61 17.40 -9.91
CA VAL A 167 17.36 18.51 -8.97
C VAL A 167 15.94 19.05 -9.12
N SER A 168 15.49 19.28 -10.35
CA SER A 168 14.12 19.77 -10.61
C SER A 168 13.07 18.79 -10.11
N PHE A 169 13.29 17.49 -10.30
CA PHE A 169 12.41 16.44 -9.79
C PHE A 169 12.31 16.46 -8.26
N TYR A 170 13.44 16.47 -7.55
CA TYR A 170 13.44 16.49 -6.08
C TYR A 170 12.83 17.77 -5.49
N GLN A 171 13.06 18.92 -6.15
CA GLN A 171 12.41 20.17 -5.76
C GLN A 171 10.89 20.10 -5.94
N ARG A 172 10.44 19.51 -7.03
CA ARG A 172 9.00 19.31 -7.30
C ARG A 172 8.38 18.33 -6.32
N GLU A 173 9.06 17.22 -6.03
CA GLU A 173 8.65 16.24 -5.04
C GLU A 173 8.50 16.88 -3.66
N LEU A 174 9.47 17.68 -3.23
CA LEU A 174 9.42 18.41 -1.96
C LEU A 174 8.23 19.40 -1.92
N SER A 175 8.01 20.15 -2.98
CA SER A 175 6.91 21.13 -3.05
C SER A 175 5.53 20.47 -3.09
N ALA A 176 5.43 19.28 -3.66
CA ALA A 176 4.20 18.50 -3.78
C ALA A 176 3.85 17.73 -2.49
N ASN A 177 4.85 17.48 -1.64
CA ASN A 177 4.75 16.54 -0.51
C ASN A 177 3.60 16.86 0.45
N SER A 178 3.39 18.14 0.80
CA SER A 178 2.30 18.54 1.71
C SER A 178 0.92 18.16 1.17
N ARG A 179 0.69 18.44 -0.12
CA ARG A 179 -0.59 18.14 -0.79
C ARG A 179 -0.83 16.64 -0.94
N LEU A 180 0.20 15.90 -1.33
CA LEU A 180 0.09 14.43 -1.45
C LEU A 180 -0.09 13.75 -0.09
N ARG A 181 0.51 14.32 0.97
CA ARG A 181 0.32 13.85 2.34
C ARG A 181 -1.11 14.11 2.83
N GLU A 182 -1.66 15.29 2.56
CA GLU A 182 -3.07 15.63 2.87
C GLU A 182 -4.01 14.64 2.18
N LEU A 183 -3.83 14.40 0.88
CA LEU A 183 -4.61 13.40 0.13
C LEU A 183 -4.53 12.00 0.75
N ALA A 184 -3.35 11.58 1.18
CA ALA A 184 -3.17 10.28 1.82
C ALA A 184 -3.82 10.23 3.22
N GLN A 185 -3.84 11.33 3.96
CA GLN A 185 -4.54 11.43 5.25
C GLN A 185 -6.05 11.30 5.09
N GLU A 186 -6.65 12.05 4.17
CA GLU A 186 -8.08 11.96 3.86
C GLU A 186 -8.47 10.55 3.40
N ARG A 187 -7.66 9.95 2.53
CA ARG A 187 -7.89 8.57 2.10
C ARG A 187 -7.82 7.57 3.25
N ARG A 188 -6.89 7.75 4.18
CA ARG A 188 -6.81 6.91 5.39
C ARG A 188 -8.08 7.03 6.22
N ASP A 189 -8.57 8.26 6.41
CA ASP A 189 -9.71 8.52 7.27
C ASP A 189 -11.01 7.94 6.66
N VAL A 190 -11.18 8.02 5.34
CA VAL A 190 -12.25 7.31 4.61
C VAL A 190 -12.17 5.80 4.81
N LEU A 191 -10.97 5.22 4.63
CA LEU A 191 -10.78 3.77 4.78
C LEU A 191 -11.05 3.31 6.21
N MET A 192 -10.69 4.08 7.21
CA MET A 192 -10.98 3.75 8.62
C MET A 192 -12.49 3.71 8.88
N LEU A 193 -13.25 4.68 8.39
CA LEU A 193 -14.71 4.68 8.51
C LEU A 193 -15.37 3.52 7.75
N GLN A 194 -14.88 3.21 6.55
CA GLN A 194 -15.38 2.07 5.78
C GLN A 194 -15.10 0.74 6.50
N ILE A 195 -13.95 0.60 7.14
CA ILE A 195 -13.61 -0.56 7.96
C ILE A 195 -14.56 -0.65 9.17
N ASP A 196 -14.75 0.42 9.91
CA ASP A 196 -15.67 0.45 11.05
C ASP A 196 -17.11 0.10 10.63
N TYR A 197 -17.56 0.61 9.49
CA TYR A 197 -18.86 0.26 8.92
C TYR A 197 -18.97 -1.22 8.59
N GLN A 198 -17.99 -1.79 7.90
CA GLN A 198 -17.98 -3.22 7.55
C GLN A 198 -17.89 -4.13 8.79
N GLU A 199 -17.15 -3.72 9.80
CA GLU A 199 -17.09 -4.44 11.07
C GLU A 199 -18.42 -4.46 11.81
N GLN A 200 -19.13 -3.33 11.84
CA GLN A 200 -20.47 -3.25 12.42
C GLN A 200 -21.47 -4.10 11.63
N GLN A 201 -21.43 -4.01 10.29
CA GLN A 201 -22.29 -4.81 9.42
C GLN A 201 -22.05 -6.32 9.62
N LEU A 202 -20.79 -6.75 9.69
CA LEU A 202 -20.41 -8.13 9.95
C LEU A 202 -20.94 -8.62 11.31
N SER A 203 -20.83 -7.79 12.34
CA SER A 203 -21.34 -8.10 13.68
C SER A 203 -22.86 -8.28 13.69
N MET A 204 -23.60 -7.43 12.97
CA MET A 204 -25.05 -7.55 12.83
C MET A 204 -25.45 -8.79 12.05
N LEU A 205 -24.80 -9.08 10.92
CA LEU A 205 -25.03 -10.31 10.14
C LEU A 205 -24.84 -11.56 10.99
N GLN A 206 -23.75 -11.62 11.75
CA GLN A 206 -23.49 -12.73 12.68
C GLN A 206 -24.61 -12.89 13.71
N GLY A 207 -25.09 -11.78 14.31
CA GLY A 207 -26.18 -11.81 15.27
C GLY A 207 -27.46 -12.37 14.67
N VAL A 208 -27.82 -11.96 13.44
CA VAL A 208 -29.02 -12.46 12.72
C VAL A 208 -28.88 -13.93 12.34
N ILE A 209 -27.73 -14.33 11.82
CA ILE A 209 -27.42 -15.74 11.45
C ILE A 209 -27.56 -16.63 12.70
N ASP A 210 -26.95 -16.22 13.82
CA ASP A 210 -27.03 -16.97 15.08
C ASP A 210 -28.46 -17.11 15.56
N GLN A 211 -29.26 -16.05 15.49
CA GLN A 211 -30.67 -16.05 15.85
C GLN A 211 -31.48 -16.98 14.94
N GLN A 212 -31.32 -16.89 13.62
CA GLN A 212 -32.05 -17.77 12.69
C GLN A 212 -31.70 -19.24 12.87
N ARG A 213 -30.41 -19.56 13.07
CA ARG A 213 -29.98 -20.94 13.34
C ARG A 213 -30.56 -21.47 14.63
N ARG A 214 -30.67 -20.65 15.68
CA ARG A 214 -31.34 -21.06 16.94
C ARG A 214 -32.81 -21.31 16.72
N LEU A 215 -33.53 -20.39 16.07
CA LEU A 215 -34.96 -20.54 15.77
C LEU A 215 -35.23 -21.81 14.93
N ALA A 216 -34.42 -22.05 13.89
CA ALA A 216 -34.54 -23.26 13.08
C ALA A 216 -34.31 -24.55 13.90
N SER A 217 -33.34 -24.53 14.81
CA SER A 217 -33.06 -25.65 15.74
C SER A 217 -34.19 -25.88 16.73
N GLU A 218 -34.73 -24.79 17.31
CA GLU A 218 -35.88 -24.88 18.25
C GLU A 218 -37.13 -25.36 17.53
N GLN A 219 -37.40 -24.93 16.31
CA GLN A 219 -38.50 -25.42 15.49
C GLN A 219 -38.35 -26.89 15.16
N ALA A 220 -37.16 -27.32 14.76
CA ALA A 220 -36.89 -28.73 14.48
C ALA A 220 -37.10 -29.62 15.70
N ILE A 221 -36.75 -29.13 16.92
CA ILE A 221 -37.01 -29.83 18.17
C ILE A 221 -38.52 -29.87 18.45
N ALA A 222 -39.25 -28.78 18.26
CA ALA A 222 -40.68 -28.71 18.49
C ALA A 222 -41.47 -29.59 17.51
N ASP A 223 -41.07 -29.60 16.23
CA ASP A 223 -41.71 -30.46 15.21
C ASP A 223 -41.43 -31.94 15.45
N ALA A 224 -40.20 -32.30 15.83
CA ALA A 224 -39.89 -33.67 16.26
C ALA A 224 -40.70 -34.11 17.49
N ALA A 225 -41.11 -33.17 18.33
CA ALA A 225 -41.99 -33.47 19.47
C ALA A 225 -43.47 -33.59 19.09
N ARG A 226 -43.94 -32.90 18.00
CA ARG A 226 -45.38 -32.88 17.59
C ARG A 226 -45.76 -34.00 16.63
N ASP A 227 -44.88 -34.42 15.75
CA ASP A 227 -45.22 -35.27 14.60
C ASP A 227 -45.32 -36.77 14.90
N ASN A 228 -45.49 -37.16 16.17
CA ASN A 228 -45.54 -38.62 16.47
C ASN A 228 -46.80 -39.05 17.18
N PRO A 229 -47.92 -39.31 16.47
CA PRO A 229 -49.14 -39.91 17.08
C PRO A 229 -48.87 -41.29 17.69
N LEU A 230 -47.78 -42.00 17.33
CA LEU A 230 -47.34 -43.25 17.90
C LEU A 230 -46.74 -43.10 19.32
N ILE A 231 -46.44 -41.88 19.78
CA ILE A 231 -46.02 -41.58 21.16
C ILE A 231 -47.17 -41.88 22.15
N ALA A 232 -48.38 -41.59 21.77
CA ALA A 232 -49.57 -41.92 22.56
C ALA A 232 -49.76 -43.43 22.75
N ALA A 233 -49.17 -44.28 21.92
CA ALA A 233 -49.23 -45.72 22.01
C ALA A 233 -48.12 -46.37 22.82
N GLY A 234 -47.15 -45.60 23.35
CA GLY A 234 -46.09 -46.07 24.25
C GLY A 234 -45.11 -47.10 23.69
N HIS A 235 -44.91 -47.13 22.36
CA HIS A 235 -44.00 -48.12 21.75
C HIS A 235 -42.54 -47.79 22.09
N PRO A 236 -41.79 -48.69 22.76
CA PRO A 236 -40.47 -48.40 23.31
C PRO A 236 -39.45 -47.92 22.26
N VAL A 237 -39.52 -48.41 21.03
CA VAL A 237 -38.65 -48.03 19.92
C VAL A 237 -38.89 -46.58 19.51
N VAL A 238 -40.14 -46.10 19.53
CA VAL A 238 -40.51 -44.72 19.17
C VAL A 238 -40.05 -43.75 20.25
N VAL A 239 -40.19 -44.11 21.53
CA VAL A 239 -39.69 -43.31 22.66
C VAL A 239 -38.18 -43.21 22.61
N GLN A 240 -37.48 -44.30 22.31
CA GLN A 240 -36.02 -44.29 22.19
C GLN A 240 -35.54 -43.47 20.99
N ALA A 241 -36.21 -43.53 19.84
CA ALA A 241 -35.90 -42.71 18.65
C ALA A 241 -36.13 -41.22 18.92
N GLN A 242 -37.19 -40.87 19.65
CA GLN A 242 -37.46 -39.50 20.05
C GLN A 242 -36.42 -38.93 21.03
N GLN A 243 -36.01 -39.71 22.02
CA GLN A 243 -34.92 -39.33 22.91
C GLN A 243 -33.61 -39.15 22.16
N ALA A 244 -33.31 -40.03 21.19
CA ALA A 244 -32.14 -39.89 20.34
C ALA A 244 -32.21 -38.61 19.46
N ASN A 245 -33.37 -38.30 18.88
CA ASN A 245 -33.57 -37.07 18.10
C ASN A 245 -33.42 -35.79 18.94
N GLN A 246 -33.99 -35.80 20.18
CA GLN A 246 -33.79 -34.67 21.10
C GLN A 246 -32.32 -34.50 21.48
N THR A 247 -31.62 -35.59 21.74
CA THR A 247 -30.18 -35.55 22.07
C THR A 247 -29.38 -35.02 20.89
N LEU A 248 -29.61 -35.51 19.68
CA LEU A 248 -28.96 -35.05 18.45
C LEU A 248 -29.24 -33.57 18.15
N SER A 249 -30.47 -33.12 18.38
CA SER A 249 -30.82 -31.69 18.19
C SER A 249 -30.09 -30.79 19.17
N LEU A 250 -29.98 -31.21 20.45
CA LEU A 250 -29.18 -30.49 21.45
C LEU A 250 -27.67 -30.48 21.14
N GLU A 251 -27.17 -31.61 20.63
CA GLU A 251 -25.76 -31.69 20.18
C GLU A 251 -25.52 -30.82 18.96
N LEU A 252 -26.44 -30.76 17.99
CA LEU A 252 -26.38 -29.88 16.84
C LEU A 252 -26.35 -28.41 17.28
N LEU A 253 -27.25 -28.02 18.22
CA LEU A 253 -27.25 -26.66 18.78
C LEU A 253 -25.91 -26.31 19.39
N ARG A 254 -25.35 -27.20 20.23
CA ARG A 254 -24.04 -26.99 20.85
C ARG A 254 -22.89 -26.93 19.82
N ALA A 255 -22.96 -27.75 18.77
CA ALA A 255 -21.97 -27.74 17.71
C ALA A 255 -22.05 -26.42 16.91
N THR A 256 -23.26 -25.92 16.63
CA THR A 256 -23.48 -24.64 15.99
C THR A 256 -22.95 -23.47 16.82
N ASP A 257 -23.27 -23.45 18.13
CA ASP A 257 -22.74 -22.42 19.04
C ASP A 257 -21.21 -22.44 19.12
N ARG A 258 -20.59 -23.63 19.12
CA ARG A 258 -19.11 -23.74 19.04
C ARG A 258 -18.54 -23.26 17.72
N ALA A 259 -19.17 -23.63 16.60
CA ALA A 259 -18.74 -23.18 15.29
C ALA A 259 -18.78 -21.65 15.19
N ASN A 260 -19.86 -21.05 15.68
CA ASN A 260 -20.00 -19.58 15.72
C ASN A 260 -18.97 -18.91 16.63
N SER A 261 -18.64 -19.53 17.79
CA SER A 261 -17.55 -19.05 18.66
C SER A 261 -16.20 -19.07 17.95
N ILE A 262 -15.89 -20.18 17.26
CA ILE A 262 -14.63 -20.33 16.51
C ILE A 262 -14.53 -19.31 15.38
N VAL A 263 -15.63 -19.04 14.67
CA VAL A 263 -15.65 -18.01 13.62
C VAL A 263 -15.34 -16.63 14.20
N ARG A 264 -15.98 -16.25 15.32
CA ARG A 264 -15.70 -14.98 16.01
C ARG A 264 -14.25 -14.88 16.48
N GLU A 265 -13.75 -15.94 17.12
CA GLU A 265 -12.35 -16.00 17.56
C GLU A 265 -11.36 -15.91 16.39
N ASN A 266 -11.69 -16.53 15.25
CA ASN A 266 -10.87 -16.46 14.04
C ASN A 266 -10.81 -15.03 13.48
N ILE A 267 -11.95 -14.35 13.38
CA ILE A 267 -12.02 -12.95 12.92
C ILE A 267 -11.20 -12.05 13.85
N GLU A 268 -11.36 -12.21 15.16
CA GLU A 268 -10.59 -11.44 16.14
C GLU A 268 -9.09 -11.74 16.07
N ALA A 269 -8.70 -12.99 15.89
CA ALA A 269 -7.30 -13.38 15.70
C ALA A 269 -6.72 -12.81 14.40
N GLN A 270 -7.50 -12.77 13.31
CA GLN A 270 -7.08 -12.15 12.07
C GLN A 270 -6.88 -10.63 12.23
N ARG A 271 -7.78 -9.93 12.95
CA ARG A 271 -7.62 -8.51 13.27
C ARG A 271 -6.35 -8.24 14.05
N GLN A 272 -6.12 -9.04 15.11
CA GLN A 272 -4.89 -8.90 15.92
C GLN A 272 -3.63 -9.17 15.11
N LEU A 273 -3.65 -10.17 14.25
CA LEU A 273 -2.53 -10.50 13.37
C LEU A 273 -2.22 -9.35 12.39
N GLU A 274 -3.24 -8.76 11.80
CA GLU A 274 -3.05 -7.63 10.87
C GLU A 274 -2.56 -6.38 11.61
N HIS A 275 -3.10 -6.10 12.78
CA HIS A 275 -2.61 -5.02 13.64
C HIS A 275 -1.13 -5.21 14.01
N VAL A 276 -0.73 -6.41 14.41
CA VAL A 276 0.68 -6.72 14.70
C VAL A 276 1.56 -6.58 13.47
N ARG A 277 1.10 -7.00 12.29
CA ARG A 277 1.83 -6.81 11.03
C ARG A 277 2.00 -5.33 10.68
N GLN A 278 0.98 -4.51 10.89
CA GLN A 278 1.07 -3.05 10.69
C GLN A 278 2.08 -2.43 11.64
N LEU A 279 2.03 -2.79 12.92
CA LEU A 279 3.02 -2.34 13.91
C LEU A 279 4.44 -2.78 13.54
N GLN A 280 4.62 -4.01 13.09
CA GLN A 280 5.93 -4.52 12.67
C GLN A 280 6.48 -3.77 11.45
N ARG A 281 5.63 -3.48 10.44
CA ARG A 281 6.02 -2.66 9.28
C ARG A 281 6.41 -1.25 9.72
N SER A 282 5.56 -0.59 10.49
CA SER A 282 5.82 0.76 11.03
C SER A 282 7.12 0.81 11.84
N LEU A 283 7.39 -0.18 12.69
CA LEU A 283 8.62 -0.29 13.45
C LEU A 283 9.86 -0.48 12.56
N ASN A 284 9.78 -1.36 11.57
CA ASN A 284 10.88 -1.58 10.63
C ASN A 284 11.20 -0.30 9.84
N GLU A 285 10.18 0.40 9.36
CA GLU A 285 10.33 1.66 8.63
C GLU A 285 10.91 2.76 9.53
N GLN A 286 10.51 2.84 10.80
CA GLN A 286 11.12 3.75 11.79
C GLN A 286 12.59 3.40 12.06
N ILE A 287 12.91 2.12 12.18
CA ILE A 287 14.29 1.65 12.37
C ILE A 287 15.15 2.00 11.15
N ASP A 288 14.64 1.81 9.95
CA ASP A 288 15.36 2.14 8.72
C ASP A 288 15.56 3.66 8.56
N ALA A 289 14.56 4.46 8.92
CA ALA A 289 14.67 5.92 8.97
C ALA A 289 15.73 6.39 9.99
N ILE A 290 15.75 5.78 11.20
CA ILE A 290 16.75 6.09 12.23
C ILE A 290 18.15 5.67 11.78
N ARG A 291 18.30 4.50 11.16
CA ARG A 291 19.60 4.03 10.63
C ARG A 291 20.09 4.93 9.51
N GLY A 292 19.22 5.37 8.61
CA GLY A 292 19.54 6.37 7.58
C GLY A 292 20.02 7.68 8.19
N SER A 293 19.33 8.21 9.19
CA SER A 293 19.71 9.43 9.91
C SER A 293 21.03 9.32 10.68
N GLN A 294 21.33 8.16 11.29
CA GLN A 294 22.61 7.93 11.99
C GLN A 294 23.80 7.81 11.02
N LEU A 295 23.60 7.18 9.87
CA LEU A 295 24.61 7.15 8.81
C LEU A 295 24.92 8.54 8.29
N LEU A 296 23.89 9.36 8.09
CA LEU A 296 24.02 10.77 7.69
C LEU A 296 24.81 11.60 8.73
N SER A 297 24.46 11.48 10.00
CA SER A 297 25.17 12.19 11.06
C SER A 297 26.63 11.75 11.19
N ARG A 298 26.98 10.55 10.81
CA ARG A 298 28.36 10.04 10.77
C ARG A 298 29.12 10.60 9.59
N ILE A 299 28.54 10.61 8.39
CA ILE A 299 29.13 11.18 7.17
C ILE A 299 29.38 12.67 7.34
N LEU A 300 28.42 13.42 7.91
CA LEU A 300 28.57 14.85 8.18
C LEU A 300 29.66 15.17 9.23
N ARG A 301 29.89 14.28 10.21
CA ARG A 301 30.99 14.42 11.17
C ARG A 301 32.34 14.15 10.53
N GLU A 302 32.44 13.14 9.67
CA GLU A 302 33.69 12.82 8.94
C GLU A 302 34.07 13.94 7.95
N GLN A 303 33.08 14.55 7.26
CA GLN A 303 33.34 15.70 6.37
C GLN A 303 33.74 16.99 7.12
N ARG A 304 33.38 17.16 8.40
CA ARG A 304 33.82 18.31 9.21
C ARG A 304 35.24 18.14 9.77
N GLN A 305 35.77 16.94 9.73
CA GLN A 305 37.11 16.61 10.27
C GLN A 305 38.19 16.50 9.17
N SER A 306 37.76 16.49 7.90
CA SER A 306 38.64 16.62 6.72
C SER A 306 38.68 18.06 6.20
#